data_8c14e2fe3e62fabc2139824670b1c695
#
_entry.id   8c14e2fe3e62fabc2139824670b1c695
#
_cell.length_a   1.000
_cell.length_b   1.000
_cell.length_c   1.000
_cell.angle_alpha   90.00
_cell.angle_beta   90.00
_cell.angle_gamma   90.00
#
_symmetry.space_group_name_H-M   'P 1'
#
loop_
_entity.id
_entity.type
_entity.pdbx_description
1 polymer ?
#
loop_
_entity_poly.entity_id
_entity_poly.type
_entity_poly.pdbx_seq_one_letter_code
_entity_poly.pdbx_strand_id
1 'polypeptide(L)'
;AHGNQVFPETADIIGHEYTREKLLGDPLSESTYQTIGSPAAQAQLVAALDAQIAGATDQEVRTALAAQKAMLERHITALDEVVPTPPNVTFLDHLSMYAGSREIQLIHPGRGHTGGDVIVYLPAERVLFTGDLLYPGAPYLGDGFADEFPATLERVKALDVDVIAGGHGGLIRDKAVIDRSQAYLRTYWAQVSSSHSEGKSVAEAIATLDLSGYEDFAVFQLGNP
;
A
#
# COMPACT_ATOMS: atom_id res chain seq x y z
N ALA A 1 5.50 -6.71 5.65
CA ALA A 1 6.83 -7.33 5.87
C ALA A 1 6.77 -8.87 5.93
N HIS A 2 5.84 -9.48 5.19
CA HIS A 2 5.65 -10.95 5.23
C HIS A 2 6.78 -11.73 4.54
N GLY A 3 7.60 -11.11 3.70
CA GLY A 3 8.64 -11.78 2.93
C GLY A 3 10.03 -11.77 3.55
N ASN A 4 10.29 -10.97 4.57
CA ASN A 4 11.64 -10.78 5.08
C ASN A 4 12.25 -12.06 5.66
N GLN A 5 11.44 -12.90 6.30
CA GLN A 5 11.88 -14.16 6.92
C GLN A 5 12.44 -15.20 5.94
N VAL A 6 12.17 -15.07 4.63
CA VAL A 6 12.65 -16.06 3.63
C VAL A 6 14.09 -15.82 3.20
N PHE A 7 14.65 -14.65 3.53
CA PHE A 7 16.06 -14.36 3.24
C PHE A 7 16.96 -14.98 4.31
N PRO A 8 18.20 -15.39 3.95
CA PRO A 8 19.15 -15.95 4.89
C PRO A 8 19.52 -14.91 5.95
N GLU A 9 19.85 -15.36 7.17
CA GLU A 9 20.26 -14.49 8.30
C GLU A 9 21.47 -13.57 7.96
N THR A 10 22.23 -13.92 6.94
CA THR A 10 23.37 -13.13 6.45
C THR A 10 22.97 -12.01 5.50
N ALA A 11 21.68 -11.92 5.13
CA ALA A 11 21.20 -10.85 4.27
C ALA A 11 20.94 -9.58 5.07
N ASP A 12 21.35 -8.45 4.53
CA ASP A 12 20.96 -7.15 5.06
C ASP A 12 19.53 -6.83 4.59
N ILE A 13 18.63 -6.69 5.56
CA ILE A 13 17.27 -6.21 5.36
C ILE A 13 17.27 -4.74 5.74
N ILE A 14 17.19 -3.89 4.72
CA ILE A 14 17.28 -2.44 4.89
C ILE A 14 15.88 -1.83 4.90
N GLY A 15 15.59 -0.95 5.85
CA GLY A 15 14.31 -0.28 5.95
C GLY A 15 14.38 1.00 6.78
N HIS A 16 13.25 1.71 6.83
CA HIS A 16 13.13 2.87 7.69
C HIS A 16 13.02 2.47 9.17
N GLU A 17 13.54 3.30 10.07
CA GLU A 17 13.49 3.05 11.53
C GLU A 17 12.05 2.81 12.02
N TYR A 18 11.09 3.61 11.56
CA TYR A 18 9.67 3.42 11.87
C TYR A 18 9.18 1.99 11.57
N THR A 19 9.57 1.42 10.43
CA THR A 19 9.20 0.04 10.06
C THR A 19 9.78 -0.97 11.04
N ARG A 20 11.02 -0.76 11.49
CA ARG A 20 11.65 -1.60 12.50
C ARG A 20 10.92 -1.50 13.84
N GLU A 21 10.63 -0.30 14.31
CA GLU A 21 9.91 -0.07 15.56
C GLU A 21 8.54 -0.74 15.56
N LYS A 22 7.79 -0.60 14.46
CA LYS A 22 6.47 -1.23 14.32
C LYS A 22 6.54 -2.76 14.34
N LEU A 23 7.51 -3.36 13.66
CA LEU A 23 7.67 -4.82 13.61
C LEU A 23 8.20 -5.41 14.94
N LEU A 24 8.94 -4.65 15.73
CA LEU A 24 9.40 -5.04 17.08
C LEU A 24 8.32 -4.82 18.15
N GLY A 25 7.39 -3.91 17.91
CA GLY A 25 6.29 -3.59 18.81
C GLY A 25 5.13 -4.59 18.70
N ASP A 26 3.96 -4.10 18.35
CA ASP A 26 2.77 -4.92 18.12
C ASP A 26 2.27 -4.77 16.68
N PRO A 27 2.88 -5.46 15.71
CA PRO A 27 2.49 -5.37 14.31
C PRO A 27 1.08 -5.92 14.05
N LEU A 28 0.53 -6.71 14.97
CA LEU A 28 -0.82 -7.27 14.84
C LEU A 28 -1.91 -6.27 15.23
N SER A 29 -1.57 -5.18 15.90
CA SER A 29 -2.51 -4.10 16.23
C SER A 29 -2.71 -3.09 15.08
N GLU A 30 -1.90 -3.13 14.03
CA GLU A 30 -2.02 -2.21 12.88
C GLU A 30 -3.36 -2.40 12.15
N SER A 31 -3.93 -1.30 11.67
CA SER A 31 -5.26 -1.28 11.06
C SER A 31 -5.39 -2.22 9.88
N THR A 32 -4.41 -2.24 8.98
CA THR A 32 -4.38 -3.15 7.83
C THR A 32 -4.40 -4.62 8.27
N TYR A 33 -3.62 -4.99 9.30
CA TYR A 33 -3.67 -6.35 9.80
C TYR A 33 -5.06 -6.69 10.35
N GLN A 34 -5.65 -5.82 11.16
CA GLN A 34 -6.96 -6.06 11.75
C GLN A 34 -8.08 -6.18 10.72
N THR A 35 -8.02 -5.39 9.63
CA THR A 35 -9.08 -5.34 8.61
C THR A 35 -8.91 -6.36 7.49
N ILE A 36 -7.69 -6.83 7.23
CA ILE A 36 -7.39 -7.71 6.08
C ILE A 36 -6.64 -8.97 6.51
N GLY A 37 -5.63 -8.84 7.38
CA GLY A 37 -4.68 -9.90 7.72
C GLY A 37 -5.12 -10.79 8.89
N SER A 38 -6.01 -10.32 9.76
CA SER A 38 -6.42 -11.10 10.94
C SER A 38 -7.26 -12.33 10.56
N PRO A 39 -7.22 -13.41 11.35
CA PRO A 39 -8.04 -14.59 11.10
C PRO A 39 -9.55 -14.28 10.99
N ALA A 40 -10.03 -13.31 11.78
CA ALA A 40 -11.44 -12.89 11.75
C ALA A 40 -11.77 -12.18 10.44
N ALA A 41 -10.91 -11.26 9.98
CA ALA A 41 -11.09 -10.57 8.69
C ALA A 41 -11.05 -11.56 7.52
N GLN A 42 -10.11 -12.49 7.54
CA GLN A 42 -9.98 -13.51 6.51
C GLN A 42 -11.22 -14.43 6.44
N ALA A 43 -11.76 -14.82 7.59
CA ALA A 43 -13.00 -15.60 7.64
C ALA A 43 -14.19 -14.84 7.04
N GLN A 44 -14.28 -13.53 7.25
CA GLN A 44 -15.31 -12.68 6.64
C GLN A 44 -15.16 -12.61 5.11
N LEU A 45 -13.94 -12.48 4.60
CA LEU A 45 -13.66 -12.47 3.16
C LEU A 45 -14.04 -13.81 2.51
N VAL A 46 -13.72 -14.94 3.14
CA VAL A 46 -14.14 -16.28 2.67
C VAL A 46 -15.65 -16.40 2.64
N ALA A 47 -16.35 -15.98 3.70
CA ALA A 47 -17.79 -16.01 3.77
C ALA A 47 -18.46 -15.14 2.69
N ALA A 48 -17.88 -13.96 2.40
CA ALA A 48 -18.35 -13.09 1.34
C ALA A 48 -18.22 -13.75 -0.05
N LEU A 49 -17.09 -14.42 -0.31
CA LEU A 49 -16.90 -15.20 -1.56
C LEU A 49 -17.86 -16.36 -1.67
N ASP A 50 -18.14 -17.09 -0.57
CA ASP A 50 -19.14 -18.16 -0.56
C ASP A 50 -20.54 -17.65 -0.93
N ALA A 51 -20.93 -16.48 -0.39
CA ALA A 51 -22.20 -15.85 -0.74
C ALA A 51 -22.25 -15.43 -2.22
N GLN A 52 -21.17 -14.88 -2.76
CA GLN A 52 -21.08 -14.52 -4.17
C GLN A 52 -21.15 -15.75 -5.08
N ILE A 53 -20.45 -16.83 -4.75
CA ILE A 53 -20.49 -18.10 -5.48
C ILE A 53 -21.91 -18.67 -5.50
N ALA A 54 -22.60 -18.65 -4.35
CA ALA A 54 -23.97 -19.14 -4.23
C ALA A 54 -24.96 -18.30 -5.04
N GLY A 55 -24.76 -17.00 -5.15
CA GLY A 55 -25.57 -16.07 -5.94
C GLY A 55 -25.26 -16.02 -7.43
N ALA A 56 -24.11 -16.52 -7.85
CA ALA A 56 -23.67 -16.45 -9.25
C ALA A 56 -24.52 -17.39 -10.14
N THR A 57 -25.16 -16.83 -11.15
CA THR A 57 -25.94 -17.58 -12.14
C THR A 57 -25.10 -18.06 -13.33
N ASP A 58 -24.04 -17.31 -13.63
CA ASP A 58 -23.08 -17.60 -14.70
C ASP A 58 -22.02 -18.59 -14.22
N GLN A 59 -21.75 -19.64 -15.02
CA GLN A 59 -20.79 -20.69 -14.66
C GLN A 59 -19.33 -20.20 -14.71
N GLU A 60 -19.01 -19.30 -15.62
CA GLU A 60 -17.66 -18.75 -15.74
C GLU A 60 -17.33 -17.84 -14.54
N VAL A 61 -18.26 -16.98 -14.16
CA VAL A 61 -18.18 -16.16 -12.95
C VAL A 61 -18.02 -17.03 -11.70
N ARG A 62 -18.83 -18.10 -11.59
CA ARG A 62 -18.75 -19.04 -10.46
C ARG A 62 -17.38 -19.70 -10.38
N THR A 63 -16.82 -20.11 -11.52
CA THR A 63 -15.50 -20.74 -11.58
C THR A 63 -14.40 -19.76 -11.17
N ALA A 64 -14.45 -18.50 -11.63
CA ALA A 64 -13.52 -17.47 -11.25
C ALA A 64 -13.55 -17.16 -9.73
N LEU A 65 -14.74 -17.00 -9.16
CA LEU A 65 -14.93 -16.80 -7.72
C LEU A 65 -14.42 -17.97 -6.89
N ALA A 66 -14.66 -19.21 -7.34
CA ALA A 66 -14.15 -20.40 -6.66
C ALA A 66 -12.60 -20.46 -6.69
N ALA A 67 -11.98 -20.08 -7.80
CA ALA A 67 -10.53 -19.99 -7.91
C ALA A 67 -9.97 -18.90 -6.97
N GLN A 68 -10.63 -17.75 -6.90
CA GLN A 68 -10.27 -16.66 -5.98
C GLN A 68 -10.37 -17.13 -4.51
N LYS A 69 -11.46 -17.80 -4.14
CA LYS A 69 -11.62 -18.38 -2.80
C LYS A 69 -10.50 -19.38 -2.47
N ALA A 70 -10.21 -20.31 -3.37
CA ALA A 70 -9.14 -21.29 -3.15
C ALA A 70 -7.75 -20.64 -3.02
N MET A 71 -7.50 -19.52 -3.71
CA MET A 71 -6.27 -18.73 -3.53
C MET A 71 -6.23 -18.07 -2.15
N LEU A 72 -7.34 -17.48 -1.71
CA LEU A 72 -7.46 -16.87 -0.39
C LEU A 72 -7.25 -17.88 0.74
N GLU A 73 -7.87 -19.06 0.66
CA GLU A 73 -7.72 -20.13 1.65
C GLU A 73 -6.27 -20.62 1.76
N ARG A 74 -5.56 -20.75 0.63
CA ARG A 74 -4.10 -21.04 0.65
C ARG A 74 -3.31 -19.94 1.29
N HIS A 75 -3.65 -18.68 1.01
CA HIS A 75 -2.99 -17.53 1.63
C HIS A 75 -3.19 -17.52 3.15
N ILE A 76 -4.42 -17.76 3.62
CA ILE A 76 -4.75 -17.87 5.05
C ILE A 76 -3.88 -18.93 5.72
N THR A 77 -3.78 -20.12 5.13
CA THR A 77 -2.93 -21.19 5.67
C THR A 77 -1.46 -20.78 5.75
N ALA A 78 -0.96 -20.04 4.75
CA ALA A 78 0.42 -19.56 4.75
C ALA A 78 0.70 -18.45 5.78
N LEU A 79 -0.34 -17.70 6.22
CA LEU A 79 -0.19 -16.67 7.25
C LEU A 79 0.22 -17.24 8.61
N ASP A 80 -0.14 -18.48 8.92
CA ASP A 80 0.27 -19.15 10.17
C ASP A 80 1.79 -19.35 10.28
N GLU A 81 2.49 -19.32 9.15
CA GLU A 81 3.96 -19.48 9.08
C GLU A 81 4.68 -18.11 9.08
N VAL A 82 3.95 -17.00 9.03
CA VAL A 82 4.56 -15.68 8.94
C VAL A 82 5.13 -15.24 10.28
N VAL A 83 6.43 -14.96 10.29
CA VAL A 83 7.14 -14.36 11.41
C VAL A 83 7.53 -12.93 11.05
N PRO A 84 6.97 -11.91 11.73
CA PRO A 84 7.37 -10.52 11.48
C PRO A 84 8.88 -10.37 11.69
N THR A 85 9.60 -10.08 10.61
CA THR A 85 11.06 -9.97 10.62
C THR A 85 11.47 -8.54 10.32
N PRO A 86 11.94 -7.79 11.35
CA PRO A 86 12.29 -6.38 11.20
C PRO A 86 13.56 -6.19 10.38
N PRO A 87 13.76 -5.02 9.75
CA PRO A 87 15.03 -4.63 9.17
C PRO A 87 16.17 -4.72 10.19
N ASN A 88 17.34 -5.19 9.76
CA ASN A 88 18.56 -5.23 10.57
C ASN A 88 19.49 -4.04 10.28
N VAL A 89 19.27 -3.34 9.15
CA VAL A 89 19.90 -2.06 8.82
C VAL A 89 18.80 -1.01 8.67
N THR A 90 18.90 0.09 9.41
CA THR A 90 17.89 1.15 9.37
C THR A 90 18.48 2.51 9.05
N PHE A 91 17.65 3.39 8.50
CA PHE A 91 17.97 4.80 8.25
C PHE A 91 16.73 5.67 8.51
N LEU A 92 16.90 6.97 8.62
CA LEU A 92 15.80 7.93 8.83
C LEU A 92 15.37 8.63 7.54
N ASP A 93 16.32 9.27 6.85
CA ASP A 93 15.99 10.11 5.71
C ASP A 93 16.51 9.53 4.39
N HIS A 94 17.78 9.16 4.36
CA HIS A 94 18.46 8.77 3.13
C HIS A 94 19.63 7.83 3.39
N LEU A 95 19.80 6.86 2.49
CA LEU A 95 20.94 5.94 2.46
C LEU A 95 21.39 5.76 1.00
N SER A 96 22.66 6.04 0.70
CA SER A 96 23.27 5.72 -0.59
C SER A 96 24.03 4.40 -0.50
N MET A 97 23.81 3.56 -1.50
CA MET A 97 24.52 2.30 -1.71
C MET A 97 25.20 2.33 -3.07
N TYR A 98 26.32 1.62 -3.20
CA TYR A 98 27.07 1.57 -4.46
C TYR A 98 27.30 0.13 -4.90
N ALA A 99 26.79 -0.21 -6.10
CA ALA A 99 27.03 -1.48 -6.77
C ALA A 99 27.98 -1.23 -7.95
N GLY A 100 29.27 -1.34 -7.71
CA GLY A 100 30.30 -0.86 -8.63
C GLY A 100 30.22 0.67 -8.78
N SER A 101 30.00 1.17 -9.99
CA SER A 101 29.82 2.60 -10.27
C SER A 101 28.37 3.06 -10.17
N ARG A 102 27.41 2.14 -9.97
CA ARG A 102 26.00 2.51 -9.87
C ARG A 102 25.67 2.97 -8.47
N GLU A 103 25.14 4.18 -8.36
CA GLU A 103 24.55 4.69 -7.13
C GLU A 103 23.08 4.23 -7.03
N ILE A 104 22.69 3.76 -5.86
CA ILE A 104 21.32 3.40 -5.49
C ILE A 104 20.98 4.20 -4.26
N GLN A 105 19.95 5.05 -4.34
CA GLN A 105 19.50 5.87 -3.23
C GLN A 105 18.22 5.29 -2.64
N LEU A 106 18.25 5.02 -1.34
CA LEU A 106 17.06 4.70 -0.54
C LEU A 106 16.65 5.98 0.16
N ILE A 107 15.42 6.45 -0.08
CA ILE A 107 14.95 7.73 0.43
C ILE A 107 13.63 7.52 1.16
N HIS A 108 13.51 8.07 2.37
CA HIS A 108 12.22 8.24 3.03
C HIS A 108 11.67 9.63 2.67
N PRO A 109 10.72 9.75 1.74
CA PRO A 109 10.25 11.06 1.30
C PRO A 109 9.25 11.69 2.30
N GLY A 110 8.89 10.97 3.34
CA GLY A 110 7.90 11.35 4.35
C GLY A 110 6.81 10.28 4.49
N ARG A 111 5.92 10.48 5.44
CA ARG A 111 4.79 9.58 5.68
C ARG A 111 3.74 9.71 4.58
N GLY A 112 3.17 8.58 4.16
CA GLY A 112 2.15 8.55 3.11
C GLY A 112 1.31 7.29 3.19
N HIS A 113 1.69 6.23 2.46
CA HIS A 113 1.03 4.92 2.53
C HIS A 113 1.24 4.26 3.90
N THR A 114 2.42 4.46 4.48
CA THR A 114 2.77 4.10 5.86
C THR A 114 3.62 5.21 6.50
N GLY A 115 4.05 5.03 7.73
CA GLY A 115 5.02 5.93 8.37
C GLY A 115 6.48 5.60 8.06
N GLY A 116 6.74 4.52 7.34
CA GLY A 116 8.09 4.05 7.02
C GLY A 116 8.32 3.78 5.54
N ASP A 117 7.62 4.50 4.68
CA ASP A 117 7.76 4.35 3.22
C ASP A 117 9.17 4.66 2.74
N VAL A 118 9.71 3.78 1.92
CA VAL A 118 11.03 3.95 1.29
C VAL A 118 10.87 3.85 -0.22
N ILE A 119 11.42 4.82 -0.92
CA ILE A 119 11.56 4.79 -2.38
C ILE A 119 13.00 4.45 -2.75
N VAL A 120 13.17 3.75 -3.88
CA VAL A 120 14.49 3.42 -4.42
C VAL A 120 14.71 4.24 -5.68
N TYR A 121 15.71 5.10 -5.68
CA TYR A 121 16.03 5.98 -6.80
C TYR A 121 17.39 5.62 -7.41
N LEU A 122 17.40 5.48 -8.73
CA LEU A 122 18.58 5.24 -9.55
C LEU A 122 18.85 6.52 -10.36
N PRO A 123 19.69 7.45 -9.86
CA PRO A 123 19.83 8.76 -10.47
C PRO A 123 20.42 8.73 -11.88
N ALA A 124 21.38 7.85 -12.15
CA ALA A 124 21.99 7.73 -13.46
C ALA A 124 21.02 7.23 -14.53
N GLU A 125 20.13 6.30 -14.15
CA GLU A 125 19.10 5.74 -15.02
C GLU A 125 17.82 6.58 -15.04
N ARG A 126 17.65 7.53 -14.12
CA ARG A 126 16.44 8.34 -13.91
C ARG A 126 15.20 7.47 -13.68
N VAL A 127 15.39 6.37 -12.93
CA VAL A 127 14.36 5.40 -12.58
C VAL A 127 14.06 5.47 -11.08
N LEU A 128 12.76 5.42 -10.75
CA LEU A 128 12.28 5.44 -9.39
C LEU A 128 11.35 4.25 -9.11
N PHE A 129 11.56 3.58 -7.99
CA PHE A 129 10.64 2.58 -7.46
C PHE A 129 9.97 3.16 -6.22
N THR A 130 8.66 3.25 -6.24
CA THR A 130 7.90 3.94 -5.17
C THR A 130 7.17 3.00 -4.22
N GLY A 131 7.08 1.70 -4.54
CA GLY A 131 6.15 0.85 -3.82
C GLY A 131 4.74 1.46 -3.83
N ASP A 132 4.01 1.28 -2.77
CA ASP A 132 2.62 1.71 -2.66
C ASP A 132 2.42 3.21 -2.36
N LEU A 133 3.51 3.99 -2.28
CA LEU A 133 3.41 5.45 -2.30
C LEU A 133 2.80 5.99 -3.59
N LEU A 134 3.01 5.31 -4.73
CA LEU A 134 2.46 5.75 -6.00
C LEU A 134 2.19 4.58 -6.93
N TYR A 135 0.97 4.50 -7.41
CA TYR A 135 0.52 3.63 -8.49
C TYR A 135 -0.71 4.27 -9.18
N PRO A 136 -1.05 3.86 -10.40
CA PRO A 136 -2.23 4.40 -11.09
C PRO A 136 -3.52 3.83 -10.48
N GLY A 137 -4.02 4.45 -9.41
CA GLY A 137 -5.21 4.02 -8.69
C GLY A 137 -5.43 4.81 -7.40
N ALA A 138 -6.49 4.49 -6.67
CA ALA A 138 -6.79 5.12 -5.40
C ALA A 138 -5.72 4.72 -4.35
N PRO A 139 -5.04 5.69 -3.71
CA PRO A 139 -4.10 5.39 -2.65
C PRO A 139 -4.77 4.62 -1.50
N TYR A 140 -4.15 3.53 -1.07
CA TYR A 140 -4.60 2.79 0.11
C TYR A 140 -4.17 3.53 1.39
N LEU A 141 -5.09 3.68 2.33
CA LEU A 141 -4.91 4.50 3.53
C LEU A 141 -5.11 3.73 4.85
N GLY A 142 -5.11 2.40 4.81
CA GLY A 142 -5.34 1.57 6.01
C GLY A 142 -4.40 1.88 7.18
N ASP A 143 -3.09 2.01 6.90
CA ASP A 143 -2.07 2.45 7.87
C ASP A 143 -1.44 3.79 7.43
N GLY A 144 -2.15 4.53 6.56
CA GLY A 144 -1.66 5.72 5.89
C GLY A 144 -1.89 7.03 6.64
N PHE A 145 -1.20 8.07 6.18
CA PHE A 145 -1.21 9.42 6.72
C PHE A 145 -1.78 10.38 5.68
N ALA A 146 -3.10 10.35 5.50
CA ALA A 146 -3.80 11.05 4.42
C ALA A 146 -3.55 12.56 4.36
N ASP A 147 -3.32 13.20 5.50
CA ASP A 147 -3.02 14.63 5.62
C ASP A 147 -1.59 14.98 5.17
N GLU A 148 -0.63 14.09 5.39
CA GLU A 148 0.78 14.31 5.03
C GLU A 148 1.12 13.81 3.63
N PHE A 149 0.39 12.83 3.14
CA PHE A 149 0.66 12.13 1.88
C PHE A 149 0.82 13.08 0.68
N PRO A 150 -0.02 14.12 0.49
CA PRO A 150 0.17 15.05 -0.62
C PRO A 150 1.53 15.77 -0.59
N ALA A 151 2.05 16.10 0.60
CA ALA A 151 3.36 16.73 0.75
C ALA A 151 4.51 15.74 0.49
N THR A 152 4.32 14.49 0.87
CA THR A 152 5.25 13.39 0.56
C THR A 152 5.34 13.16 -0.95
N LEU A 153 4.21 13.13 -1.65
CA LEU A 153 4.18 13.02 -3.12
C LEU A 153 4.81 14.21 -3.83
N GLU A 154 4.75 15.41 -3.25
CA GLU A 154 5.45 16.58 -3.81
C GLU A 154 6.98 16.40 -3.80
N ARG A 155 7.53 15.80 -2.74
CA ARG A 155 8.96 15.47 -2.68
C ARG A 155 9.35 14.40 -3.71
N VAL A 156 8.48 13.41 -3.92
CA VAL A 156 8.65 12.40 -4.99
C VAL A 156 8.64 13.06 -6.37
N LYS A 157 7.71 14.00 -6.60
CA LYS A 157 7.57 14.73 -7.87
C LYS A 157 8.81 15.57 -8.20
N ALA A 158 9.50 16.10 -7.19
CA ALA A 158 10.69 16.91 -7.35
C ALA A 158 11.92 16.15 -7.85
N LEU A 159 11.93 14.80 -7.77
CA LEU A 159 13.04 13.99 -8.29
C LEU A 159 13.08 14.03 -9.82
N ASP A 160 14.30 13.98 -10.37
CA ASP A 160 14.54 13.98 -11.80
C ASP A 160 14.42 12.55 -12.36
N VAL A 161 13.22 12.15 -12.78
CA VAL A 161 12.90 10.79 -13.20
C VAL A 161 12.17 10.75 -14.54
N ASP A 162 12.48 9.73 -15.34
CA ASP A 162 11.81 9.43 -16.61
C ASP A 162 10.81 8.28 -16.47
N VAL A 163 11.07 7.38 -15.51
CA VAL A 163 10.24 6.18 -15.30
C VAL A 163 10.02 5.96 -13.81
N ILE A 164 8.77 5.73 -13.44
CA ILE A 164 8.39 5.32 -12.09
C ILE A 164 7.77 3.93 -12.16
N ALA A 165 8.28 3.02 -11.35
CA ALA A 165 7.70 1.71 -11.07
C ALA A 165 6.98 1.78 -9.73
N GLY A 166 5.65 1.81 -9.75
CA GLY A 166 4.81 1.76 -8.56
C GLY A 166 4.71 0.36 -7.97
N GLY A 167 4.07 0.24 -6.82
CA GLY A 167 3.82 -1.07 -6.20
C GLY A 167 2.83 -1.92 -6.99
N HIS A 168 1.94 -1.28 -7.73
CA HIS A 168 0.90 -1.92 -8.53
C HIS A 168 0.78 -1.27 -9.92
N GLY A 169 0.28 -2.03 -10.89
CA GLY A 169 0.02 -1.56 -12.24
C GLY A 169 1.27 -1.49 -13.12
N GLY A 170 1.17 -0.76 -14.23
CA GLY A 170 2.24 -0.61 -15.20
C GLY A 170 3.22 0.51 -14.86
N LEU A 171 4.27 0.64 -15.67
CA LEU A 171 5.26 1.71 -15.55
C LEU A 171 4.61 3.08 -15.83
N ILE A 172 4.90 4.04 -14.99
CA ILE A 172 4.44 5.43 -15.07
C ILE A 172 5.53 6.26 -15.74
N ARG A 173 5.15 7.01 -16.78
CA ARG A 173 6.06 7.91 -17.52
C ARG A 173 5.60 9.36 -17.50
N ASP A 174 4.41 9.60 -16.96
CA ASP A 174 3.83 10.94 -16.83
C ASP A 174 3.61 11.24 -15.34
N LYS A 175 4.23 12.29 -14.84
CA LYS A 175 4.09 12.75 -13.47
C LYS A 175 2.69 13.31 -13.15
N ALA A 176 1.82 13.50 -14.15
CA ALA A 176 0.43 13.91 -13.94
C ALA A 176 -0.34 12.94 -13.01
N VAL A 177 0.07 11.67 -12.95
CA VAL A 177 -0.47 10.70 -11.98
C VAL A 177 -0.24 11.15 -10.54
N ILE A 178 0.90 11.80 -10.24
CA ILE A 178 1.21 12.34 -8.91
C ILE A 178 0.23 13.47 -8.57
N ASP A 179 0.03 14.41 -9.50
CA ASP A 179 -0.91 15.53 -9.31
C ASP A 179 -2.33 15.03 -9.05
N ARG A 180 -2.74 13.99 -9.79
CA ARG A 180 -4.05 13.39 -9.63
C ARG A 180 -4.22 12.68 -8.28
N SER A 181 -3.21 11.93 -7.85
CA SER A 181 -3.20 11.30 -6.52
C SER A 181 -3.23 12.34 -5.40
N GLN A 182 -2.47 13.42 -5.53
CA GLN A 182 -2.49 14.53 -4.57
C GLN A 182 -3.87 15.21 -4.51
N ALA A 183 -4.50 15.44 -5.65
CA ALA A 183 -5.84 16.05 -5.72
C ALA A 183 -6.87 15.15 -5.03
N TYR A 184 -6.84 13.84 -5.32
CA TYR A 184 -7.69 12.85 -4.65
C TYR A 184 -7.52 12.88 -3.13
N LEU A 185 -6.28 12.80 -2.65
CA LEU A 185 -5.98 12.79 -1.21
C LEU A 185 -6.44 14.07 -0.51
N ARG A 186 -6.25 15.24 -1.12
CA ARG A 186 -6.72 16.51 -0.58
C ARG A 186 -8.24 16.57 -0.53
N THR A 187 -8.93 16.11 -1.57
CA THR A 187 -10.40 16.05 -1.64
C THR A 187 -10.94 15.11 -0.56
N TYR A 188 -10.36 13.92 -0.47
CA TYR A 188 -10.71 12.92 0.54
C TYR A 188 -10.53 13.48 1.96
N TRP A 189 -9.34 13.97 2.27
CA TRP A 189 -9.01 14.48 3.61
C TRP A 189 -9.88 15.66 4.04
N ALA A 190 -10.15 16.60 3.13
CA ALA A 190 -11.00 17.74 3.42
C ALA A 190 -12.42 17.33 3.82
N GLN A 191 -13.01 16.36 3.09
CA GLN A 191 -14.37 15.89 3.36
C GLN A 191 -14.46 15.06 4.65
N VAL A 192 -13.49 14.17 4.88
CA VAL A 192 -13.44 13.36 6.09
C VAL A 192 -13.22 14.23 7.31
N SER A 193 -12.31 15.20 7.25
CA SER A 193 -12.05 16.16 8.33
C SER A 193 -13.28 17.04 8.64
N SER A 194 -14.00 17.49 7.60
CA SER A 194 -15.27 18.22 7.78
C SER A 194 -16.32 17.35 8.49
N SER A 195 -16.52 16.13 8.00
CA SER A 195 -17.48 15.18 8.61
C SER A 195 -17.15 14.90 10.07
N HIS A 196 -15.86 14.73 10.39
CA HIS A 196 -15.42 14.54 11.77
C HIS A 196 -15.70 15.77 12.64
N SER A 197 -15.40 16.98 12.14
CA SER A 197 -15.64 18.24 12.87
C SER A 197 -17.13 18.51 13.09
N GLU A 198 -17.99 18.02 12.22
CA GLU A 198 -19.46 18.08 12.32
C GLU A 198 -20.03 17.00 13.27
N GLY A 199 -19.19 16.13 13.81
CA GLY A 199 -19.59 15.05 14.71
C GLY A 199 -20.33 13.89 14.04
N LYS A 200 -20.20 13.74 12.72
CA LYS A 200 -20.78 12.63 11.97
C LYS A 200 -20.18 11.29 12.37
N SER A 201 -20.99 10.26 12.39
CA SER A 201 -20.54 8.89 12.48
C SER A 201 -19.78 8.48 11.21
N VAL A 202 -18.99 7.41 11.28
CA VAL A 202 -18.28 6.84 10.11
C VAL A 202 -19.27 6.50 8.99
N ALA A 203 -20.42 5.91 9.32
CA ALA A 203 -21.45 5.57 8.33
C ALA A 203 -22.02 6.79 7.61
N GLU A 204 -22.27 7.89 8.34
CA GLU A 204 -22.75 9.16 7.76
C GLU A 204 -21.64 9.81 6.91
N ALA A 205 -20.40 9.78 7.35
CA ALA A 205 -19.28 10.30 6.58
C ALA A 205 -19.12 9.55 5.26
N ILE A 206 -19.16 8.21 5.28
CA ILE A 206 -19.11 7.37 4.07
C ILE A 206 -20.28 7.69 3.14
N ALA A 207 -21.51 7.81 3.66
CA ALA A 207 -22.69 8.08 2.85
C ALA A 207 -22.69 9.47 2.19
N THR A 208 -21.90 10.41 2.72
CA THR A 208 -21.80 11.79 2.21
C THR A 208 -20.49 12.09 1.48
N LEU A 209 -19.57 11.13 1.40
CA LEU A 209 -18.29 11.29 0.72
C LEU A 209 -18.52 11.37 -0.80
N ASP A 210 -18.12 12.48 -1.40
CA ASP A 210 -18.18 12.69 -2.84
C ASP A 210 -16.77 12.64 -3.45
N LEU A 211 -16.48 11.57 -4.15
CA LEU A 211 -15.26 11.35 -4.92
C LEU A 211 -15.55 11.33 -6.43
N SER A 212 -16.62 12.00 -6.85
CA SER A 212 -16.93 12.18 -8.29
C SER A 212 -15.74 12.83 -9.01
N GLY A 213 -15.45 12.34 -10.21
CA GLY A 213 -14.26 12.70 -10.96
C GLY A 213 -13.03 11.81 -10.71
N TYR A 214 -13.15 10.80 -9.83
CA TYR A 214 -12.10 9.79 -9.58
C TYR A 214 -12.60 8.36 -9.83
N GLU A 215 -13.66 8.19 -10.62
CA GLU A 215 -14.27 6.89 -10.93
C GLU A 215 -13.33 5.98 -11.73
N ASP A 216 -12.35 6.58 -12.43
CA ASP A 216 -11.29 5.88 -13.16
C ASP A 216 -10.17 5.34 -12.27
N PHE A 217 -10.14 5.75 -11.00
CA PHE A 217 -9.18 5.17 -10.06
C PHE A 217 -9.55 3.71 -9.79
N ALA A 218 -8.74 2.80 -10.29
CA ALA A 218 -8.87 1.39 -9.97
C ALA A 218 -8.78 1.21 -8.45
N VAL A 219 -9.85 0.67 -7.87
CA VAL A 219 -9.80 0.17 -6.49
C VAL A 219 -9.19 -1.21 -6.57
N PHE A 220 -7.97 -1.36 -6.04
CA PHE A 220 -7.37 -2.69 -5.94
C PHE A 220 -8.18 -3.51 -4.93
N GLN A 221 -9.05 -4.37 -5.43
CA GLN A 221 -9.70 -5.39 -4.62
C GLN A 221 -8.69 -6.50 -4.37
N LEU A 222 -8.57 -6.95 -3.12
CA LEU A 222 -7.78 -8.13 -2.77
C LEU A 222 -8.20 -9.31 -3.66
N GLY A 223 -7.27 -9.82 -4.46
CA GLY A 223 -7.49 -10.96 -5.32
C GLY A 223 -7.78 -10.65 -6.80
N ASN A 224 -7.72 -9.40 -7.21
CA ASN A 224 -7.73 -9.04 -8.63
C ASN A 224 -6.29 -8.65 -9.04
N PRO A 225 -5.63 -9.42 -9.96
CA PRO A 225 -4.29 -9.14 -10.42
C PRO A 225 -4.20 -7.83 -11.23
#